data_bf99558ac66476f4b57bb5384d182623
#
_entry.id   bf99558ac66476f4b57bb5384d182623
#
_cell.length_a   1.000
_cell.length_b   1.000
_cell.length_c   1.000
_cell.angle_alpha   90.00
_cell.angle_beta   90.00
_cell.angle_gamma   90.00
#
_symmetry.space_group_name_H-M   'P 1'
#
loop_
_entity.id
_entity.type
_entity.pdbx_description
1 polymer ?
#
loop_
_entity_poly.entity_id
_entity_poly.type
_entity_poly.pdbx_seq_one_letter_code
_entity_poly.pdbx_strand_id
1 'polypeptide(L)'
;LAESISKGMFPEENQKVWQEEFYNRILENDEDAYLHTFGTLMKWGINDKITEIPHSTLAIASDMDYTSVAFKKSFVDKMQNAKLVVVENSRHGIVLDQAEKLNEELLKFL
;
A
#
# COMPACT_ATOMS: atom_id res chain seq x y z
N LEU A 1 10.11 -2.82 15.74
CA LEU A 1 9.07 -2.91 14.70
C LEU A 1 8.58 -1.52 14.28
N ALA A 2 8.04 -0.69 15.18
CA ALA A 2 7.53 0.65 14.86
C ALA A 2 8.58 1.54 14.16
N GLU A 3 9.81 1.58 14.68
CA GLU A 3 10.91 2.33 14.08
C GLU A 3 11.28 1.83 12.68
N SER A 4 11.36 0.53 12.50
CA SER A 4 11.68 -0.06 11.19
C SER A 4 10.62 0.22 10.14
N ILE A 5 9.34 0.12 10.52
CA ILE A 5 8.22 0.40 9.62
C ILE A 5 8.18 1.88 9.25
N SER A 6 8.22 2.78 10.23
CA SER A 6 8.12 4.23 9.99
C SER A 6 9.27 4.76 9.13
N LYS A 7 10.50 4.30 9.39
CA LYS A 7 11.66 4.64 8.54
C LYS A 7 11.58 4.04 7.14
N GLY A 8 11.04 2.83 7.00
CA GLY A 8 10.85 2.21 5.69
C GLY A 8 9.80 2.90 4.84
N MET A 9 8.74 3.42 5.46
CA MET A 9 7.68 4.17 4.76
C MET A 9 8.12 5.58 4.37
N PHE A 10 8.85 6.27 5.23
CA PHE A 10 9.21 7.69 5.10
C PHE A 10 10.70 7.92 5.39
N PRO A 11 11.62 7.45 4.53
CA PRO A 11 13.05 7.50 4.80
C PRO A 11 13.69 8.89 4.55
N GLU A 12 13.03 9.76 3.81
CA GLU A 12 13.61 11.02 3.36
C GLU A 12 13.59 12.09 4.47
N GLU A 13 14.56 13.01 4.43
CA GLU A 13 14.71 14.06 5.44
C GLU A 13 13.47 14.97 5.55
N ASN A 14 12.84 15.28 4.43
CA ASN A 14 11.62 16.09 4.37
C ASN A 14 10.35 15.33 4.80
N GLN A 15 10.46 14.05 5.08
CA GLN A 15 9.35 13.18 5.51
C GLN A 15 9.38 12.89 7.02
N LYS A 16 10.30 13.46 7.78
CA LYS A 16 10.46 13.20 9.22
C LYS A 16 9.20 13.41 10.04
N VAL A 17 8.39 14.41 9.70
CA VAL A 17 7.13 14.67 10.40
C VAL A 17 6.18 13.48 10.24
N TRP A 18 6.05 12.93 9.04
CA TRP A 18 5.22 11.74 8.78
C TRP A 18 5.81 10.49 9.43
N GLN A 19 7.14 10.35 9.39
CA GLN A 19 7.84 9.24 10.03
C GLN A 19 7.56 9.20 11.54
N GLU A 20 7.66 10.35 12.22
CA GLU A 20 7.42 10.48 13.66
C GLU A 20 5.94 10.25 14.02
N GLU A 21 5.03 10.85 13.26
CA GLU A 21 3.59 10.63 13.46
C GLU A 21 3.23 9.15 13.30
N PHE A 22 3.73 8.50 12.25
CA PHE A 22 3.45 7.09 12.00
C PHE A 22 4.05 6.19 13.08
N TYR A 23 5.26 6.49 13.53
CA TYR A 23 5.90 5.80 14.65
C TYR A 23 5.04 5.86 15.91
N ASN A 24 4.57 7.04 16.30
CA ASN A 24 3.74 7.24 17.47
C ASN A 24 2.41 6.49 17.34
N ARG A 25 1.78 6.53 16.18
CA ARG A 25 0.54 5.80 15.88
C ARG A 25 0.69 4.28 16.03
N ILE A 26 1.81 3.73 15.63
CA ILE A 26 2.07 2.30 15.83
C ILE A 26 2.15 1.97 17.32
N LEU A 27 2.80 2.82 18.12
CA LEU A 27 2.94 2.62 19.57
C LEU A 27 1.64 2.76 20.35
N GLU A 28 0.64 3.44 19.81
CA GLU A 28 -0.70 3.56 20.41
C GLU A 28 -1.52 2.26 20.31
N ASN A 29 -1.13 1.32 19.45
CA ASN A 29 -1.84 0.06 19.32
C ASN A 29 -1.60 -0.84 20.53
N ASP A 30 -2.62 -1.59 20.91
CA ASP A 30 -2.45 -2.74 21.81
C ASP A 30 -1.57 -3.80 21.13
N GLU A 31 -0.49 -4.22 21.78
CA GLU A 31 0.52 -5.10 21.18
C GLU A 31 -0.05 -6.46 20.83
N ASP A 32 -0.87 -7.05 21.71
CA ASP A 32 -1.45 -8.38 21.48
C ASP A 32 -2.45 -8.34 20.33
N ALA A 33 -3.31 -7.31 20.27
CA ALA A 33 -4.25 -7.09 19.18
C ALA A 33 -3.53 -6.88 17.84
N TYR A 34 -2.43 -6.11 17.84
CA TYR A 34 -1.61 -5.86 16.65
C TYR A 34 -1.00 -7.15 16.11
N LEU A 35 -0.35 -7.94 16.97
CA LEU A 35 0.30 -9.18 16.60
C LEU A 35 -0.71 -10.23 16.12
N HIS A 36 -1.87 -10.33 16.79
CA HIS A 36 -2.94 -11.24 16.37
C HIS A 36 -3.50 -10.88 15.00
N THR A 37 -3.77 -9.59 14.76
CA THR A 37 -4.26 -9.09 13.47
C THR A 37 -3.24 -9.35 12.36
N PHE A 38 -1.96 -9.05 12.61
CA PHE A 38 -0.89 -9.29 11.66
C PHE A 38 -0.76 -10.78 11.33
N GLY A 39 -0.79 -11.65 12.33
CA GLY A 39 -0.76 -13.11 12.14
C GLY A 39 -1.94 -13.64 11.33
N THR A 40 -3.11 -13.02 11.46
CA THR A 40 -4.31 -13.35 10.67
C THR A 40 -4.14 -12.90 9.22
N LEU A 41 -3.66 -11.67 9.00
CA LEU A 41 -3.40 -11.15 7.64
C LEU A 41 -2.38 -11.98 6.87
N MET A 42 -1.35 -12.49 7.53
CA MET A 42 -0.34 -13.35 6.90
C MET A 42 -0.90 -14.69 6.37
N LYS A 43 -2.04 -15.13 6.88
CA LYS A 43 -2.72 -16.36 6.46
C LYS A 43 -3.88 -16.13 5.50
N TRP A 44 -4.29 -14.86 5.34
CA TRP A 44 -5.42 -14.50 4.51
C TRP A 44 -4.99 -14.26 3.06
N GLY A 45 -5.86 -14.64 2.12
CA GLY A 45 -5.64 -14.38 0.70
C GLY A 45 -6.88 -14.69 -0.13
N ILE A 46 -6.98 -14.04 -1.29
CA ILE A 46 -8.08 -14.23 -2.27
C ILE A 46 -7.54 -14.54 -3.66
N ASN A 47 -6.28 -14.95 -3.77
CA ASN A 47 -5.62 -15.15 -5.06
C ASN A 47 -6.33 -16.15 -5.98
N ASP A 48 -6.99 -17.16 -5.40
CA ASP A 48 -7.80 -18.15 -6.09
C ASP A 48 -9.12 -17.61 -6.63
N LYS A 49 -9.60 -16.47 -6.09
CA LYS A 49 -10.88 -15.82 -6.43
C LYS A 49 -10.73 -14.50 -7.19
N ILE A 50 -9.52 -14.03 -7.39
CA ILE A 50 -9.28 -12.71 -7.99
C ILE A 50 -9.85 -12.61 -9.42
N THR A 51 -9.88 -13.74 -10.15
CA THR A 51 -10.46 -13.84 -11.48
C THR A 51 -11.98 -13.72 -11.50
N GLU A 52 -12.63 -13.87 -10.35
CA GLU A 52 -14.10 -13.80 -10.22
C GLU A 52 -14.60 -12.37 -9.97
N ILE A 53 -13.70 -11.40 -9.75
CA ILE A 53 -14.07 -10.01 -9.48
C ILE A 53 -14.51 -9.36 -10.79
N PRO A 54 -15.81 -9.01 -10.94
CA PRO A 54 -16.34 -8.50 -12.21
C PRO A 54 -16.25 -6.99 -12.33
N HIS A 55 -15.95 -6.30 -11.22
CA HIS A 55 -16.03 -4.85 -11.13
C HIS A 55 -14.86 -4.18 -11.82
N SER A 56 -15.10 -2.99 -12.37
CA SER A 56 -14.05 -2.09 -12.83
C SER A 56 -13.14 -1.77 -11.64
N THR A 57 -11.85 -2.05 -11.78
CA THR A 57 -10.89 -1.97 -10.68
C THR A 57 -9.67 -1.16 -11.10
N LEU A 58 -9.33 -0.14 -10.31
CA LEU A 58 -8.07 0.56 -10.40
C LEU A 58 -7.13 0.06 -9.32
N ALA A 59 -6.02 -0.55 -9.70
CA ALA A 59 -4.91 -0.85 -8.83
C ALA A 59 -3.85 0.23 -8.96
N ILE A 60 -3.49 0.87 -7.84
CA ILE A 60 -2.44 1.88 -7.82
C ILE A 60 -1.24 1.30 -7.07
N ALA A 61 -0.09 1.35 -7.67
CA ALA A 61 1.17 0.85 -7.13
C ALA A 61 2.19 1.97 -7.01
N SER A 62 2.91 2.00 -5.90
CA SER A 62 4.12 2.80 -5.75
C SER A 62 5.31 2.01 -6.29
N ASP A 63 6.23 2.69 -7.00
CA ASP A 63 7.41 2.04 -7.61
C ASP A 63 8.43 1.54 -6.59
N MET A 64 8.50 2.17 -5.41
CA MET A 64 9.43 1.84 -4.32
C MET A 64 8.73 1.20 -3.11
N ASP A 65 7.59 0.54 -3.31
CA ASP A 65 6.84 -0.14 -2.25
C ASP A 65 7.54 -1.45 -1.80
N TYR A 66 7.11 -2.02 -0.68
CA TYR A 66 7.57 -3.31 -0.13
C TYR A 66 7.44 -4.48 -1.11
N THR A 67 6.40 -4.45 -1.95
CA THR A 67 6.20 -5.41 -3.02
C THR A 67 6.43 -4.77 -4.38
N SER A 68 7.10 -5.50 -5.28
CA SER A 68 7.45 -4.97 -6.60
C SER A 68 6.23 -4.69 -7.48
N VAL A 69 6.40 -3.77 -8.42
CA VAL A 69 5.40 -3.50 -9.46
C VAL A 69 5.10 -4.78 -10.27
N ALA A 70 6.11 -5.60 -10.57
CA ALA A 70 5.95 -6.87 -11.28
C ALA A 70 5.06 -7.85 -10.51
N PHE A 71 5.21 -7.92 -9.18
CA PHE A 71 4.33 -8.74 -8.34
C PHE A 71 2.89 -8.25 -8.40
N LYS A 72 2.66 -6.94 -8.25
CA LYS A 72 1.31 -6.35 -8.36
C LYS A 72 0.70 -6.59 -9.73
N LYS A 73 1.47 -6.43 -10.79
CA LYS A 73 1.04 -6.71 -12.17
C LYS A 73 0.61 -8.16 -12.35
N SER A 74 1.30 -9.11 -11.73
CA SER A 74 1.03 -10.54 -11.88
C SER A 74 -0.38 -10.97 -11.43
N PHE A 75 -0.97 -10.27 -10.46
CA PHE A 75 -2.34 -10.53 -10.05
C PHE A 75 -3.36 -9.60 -10.74
N VAL A 76 -3.00 -8.36 -11.04
CA VAL A 76 -3.89 -7.45 -11.78
C VAL A 76 -4.17 -7.97 -13.18
N ASP A 77 -3.17 -8.54 -13.86
CA ASP A 77 -3.32 -9.14 -15.20
C ASP A 77 -4.29 -10.35 -15.24
N LYS A 78 -4.58 -10.95 -14.08
CA LYS A 78 -5.55 -12.05 -13.95
C LYS A 78 -6.98 -11.56 -13.76
N MET A 79 -7.17 -10.30 -13.39
CA MET A 79 -8.49 -9.72 -13.15
C MET A 79 -9.20 -9.43 -14.47
N GLN A 80 -10.54 -9.59 -14.48
CA GLN A 80 -11.35 -9.42 -15.71
C GLN A 80 -11.39 -7.98 -16.22
N ASN A 81 -11.44 -7.01 -15.30
CA ASN A 81 -11.63 -5.61 -15.64
C ASN A 81 -10.79 -4.73 -14.68
N ALA A 82 -9.49 -4.81 -14.81
CA ALA A 82 -8.57 -4.06 -13.94
C ALA A 82 -7.50 -3.31 -14.73
N LYS A 83 -7.12 -2.16 -14.20
CA LYS A 83 -6.02 -1.34 -14.69
C LYS A 83 -5.01 -1.14 -13.57
N LEU A 84 -3.73 -1.31 -13.87
CA LEU A 84 -2.63 -0.96 -12.97
C LEU A 84 -2.06 0.40 -13.37
N VAL A 85 -1.94 1.30 -12.40
CA VAL A 85 -1.20 2.56 -12.52
C VAL A 85 -0.04 2.54 -11.55
N VAL A 86 1.14 2.92 -12.03
CA VAL A 86 2.35 3.03 -11.22
C VAL A 86 2.63 4.50 -10.94
N VAL A 87 2.77 4.84 -9.67
CA VAL A 87 3.16 6.16 -9.20
C VAL A 87 4.65 6.13 -8.85
N GLU A 88 5.42 6.94 -9.57
CA GLU A 88 6.88 7.03 -9.40
C GLU A 88 7.27 7.88 -8.18
N ASN A 89 8.44 7.59 -7.65
CA ASN A 89 9.01 8.24 -6.47
C ASN A 89 8.08 8.15 -5.24
N SER A 90 7.44 7.02 -5.08
CA SER A 90 6.48 6.75 -4.01
C SER A 90 6.81 5.43 -3.32
N ARG A 91 6.58 5.41 -2.01
CA ARG A 91 6.69 4.22 -1.16
C ARG A 91 5.30 3.76 -0.68
N HIS A 92 5.25 3.01 0.39
CA HIS A 92 4.00 2.50 0.93
C HIS A 92 3.03 3.60 1.41
N GLY A 93 3.57 4.76 1.79
CA GLY A 93 2.81 5.93 2.24
C GLY A 93 2.31 6.86 1.13
N ILE A 94 1.89 6.32 -0.02
CA ILE A 94 1.47 7.08 -1.21
C ILE A 94 0.48 8.22 -0.94
N VAL A 95 -0.39 8.04 0.05
CA VAL A 95 -1.39 9.06 0.44
C VAL A 95 -0.77 10.34 0.98
N LEU A 96 0.48 10.28 1.40
CA LEU A 96 1.27 11.41 1.91
C LEU A 96 2.38 11.80 0.95
N ASP A 97 3.17 10.84 0.46
CA ASP A 97 4.35 11.14 -0.35
C ASP A 97 4.04 11.55 -1.80
N GLN A 98 2.91 11.09 -2.37
CA GLN A 98 2.45 11.43 -3.72
C GLN A 98 0.94 11.67 -3.78
N ALA A 99 0.39 12.42 -2.81
CA ALA A 99 -1.05 12.68 -2.68
C ALA A 99 -1.69 13.27 -3.95
N GLU A 100 -1.01 14.21 -4.61
CA GLU A 100 -1.52 14.86 -5.83
C GLU A 100 -1.67 13.86 -6.97
N LYS A 101 -0.64 13.05 -7.23
CA LYS A 101 -0.67 12.02 -8.28
C LYS A 101 -1.71 10.93 -7.99
N LEU A 102 -1.82 10.52 -6.73
CA LEU A 102 -2.85 9.58 -6.30
C LEU A 102 -4.24 10.11 -6.61
N ASN A 103 -4.52 11.36 -6.23
CA ASN A 103 -5.81 12.01 -6.46
C ASN A 103 -6.11 12.19 -7.95
N GLU A 104 -5.12 12.56 -8.77
CA GLU A 104 -5.28 12.65 -10.22
C GLU A 104 -5.73 11.31 -10.83
N GLU A 105 -5.09 10.21 -10.46
CA GLU A 105 -5.44 8.89 -11.00
C GLU A 105 -6.81 8.40 -10.50
N LEU A 106 -7.17 8.70 -9.26
CA LEU A 106 -8.51 8.42 -8.73
C LEU A 106 -9.58 9.20 -9.49
N LEU A 107 -9.37 10.50 -9.73
CA LEU A 107 -10.33 11.34 -10.46
C LEU A 107 -10.50 10.92 -11.93
N LYS A 108 -9.44 10.43 -12.58
CA LYS A 108 -9.53 9.89 -13.95
C LYS A 108 -10.32 8.58 -14.01
N PHE A 109 -10.32 7.83 -12.93
CA PHE A 109 -11.02 6.54 -12.85
C PHE A 109 -12.50 6.68 -12.52
N LEU A 110 -12.85 7.65 -11.70
CA LEU A 110 -14.24 7.94 -11.29
C LEU A 110 -15.03 8.64 -12.38
#